data_b0c12794048e8cf976554b97e623af32
#
_entry.id   b0c12794048e8cf976554b97e623af32
#
_cell.length_a   1.000
_cell.length_b   1.000
_cell.length_c   1.000
_cell.angle_alpha   90.00
_cell.angle_beta   90.00
_cell.angle_gamma   90.00
#
_symmetry.space_group_name_H-M   'P 1'
#
loop_
_entity.id
_entity.type
_entity.pdbx_description
1 polymer ?
#
loop_
_entity_poly.entity_id
_entity_poly.type
_entity_poly.pdbx_seq_one_letter_code
_entity_poly.pdbx_strand_id
1 'polypeptide(L)'
;SFDDGATETTFQVSFPDAEIGTTYSCNIQIEDKKYAFIYGEKASGVSFSVTRVKWNLVTGPKGETKGKWRDDILSSAYGIPNRYGEGEVEIYERDDNPGYYRISNVYSAEYLASLLNMSPSEVSGNRSDVITYIDATNPDKVWLPEQSTGVFLNSGDGIVSFASQVPENGFNGSGYGTNVNGVITFPAKSVLLMFGDDGWYVGNAGGMQRLMLPGAEEYDYSLALTDSEPADGKVEIAAKLGADVAKVKYAFFEGVFGDAIAKANSAGIDAGTVESKEITADGTIVAQFEETG
;
A
#
# COMPACT_ATOMS: atom_id res chain seq x y z
N SER A 1 -34.58 9.24 -25.65
CA SER A 1 -34.54 10.47 -26.49
C SER A 1 -33.61 11.47 -25.82
N PHE A 2 -32.87 12.21 -26.62
CA PHE A 2 -32.14 13.37 -26.14
C PHE A 2 -33.08 14.54 -25.95
N ASP A 3 -32.80 15.40 -24.99
CA ASP A 3 -33.45 16.67 -24.88
C ASP A 3 -33.10 17.56 -26.11
N ASP A 4 -33.98 18.49 -26.48
CA ASP A 4 -33.78 19.32 -27.66
C ASP A 4 -32.51 20.17 -27.50
N GLY A 5 -31.57 20.04 -28.45
CA GLY A 5 -30.26 20.67 -28.40
C GLY A 5 -29.19 20.00 -27.57
N ALA A 6 -29.47 18.89 -26.88
CA ALA A 6 -28.47 18.15 -26.15
C ALA A 6 -27.54 17.35 -27.08
N THR A 7 -26.23 17.45 -26.86
CA THR A 7 -25.19 16.69 -27.59
C THR A 7 -24.76 15.43 -26.83
N GLU A 8 -25.09 15.36 -25.54
CA GLU A 8 -24.73 14.28 -24.63
C GLU A 8 -25.93 13.88 -23.78
N THR A 9 -26.02 12.61 -23.43
CA THR A 9 -26.96 12.08 -22.43
C THR A 9 -26.33 10.93 -21.67
N THR A 10 -26.69 10.80 -20.42
CA THR A 10 -26.31 9.67 -19.58
C THR A 10 -27.52 8.79 -19.32
N PHE A 11 -27.30 7.49 -19.30
CA PHE A 11 -28.29 6.51 -18.87
C PHE A 11 -27.62 5.48 -17.98
N GLN A 12 -28.39 4.95 -17.05
CA GLN A 12 -27.91 3.95 -16.12
C GLN A 12 -28.35 2.56 -16.58
N VAL A 13 -27.39 1.64 -16.64
CA VAL A 13 -27.66 0.22 -16.86
C VAL A 13 -27.49 -0.50 -15.54
N SER A 14 -28.48 -1.30 -15.14
CA SER A 14 -28.44 -2.09 -13.91
C SER A 14 -28.67 -3.57 -14.21
N PHE A 15 -28.03 -4.43 -13.43
CA PHE A 15 -28.17 -5.88 -13.48
C PHE A 15 -28.59 -6.40 -12.10
N PRO A 16 -29.86 -6.13 -11.66
CA PRO A 16 -30.28 -6.42 -10.29
C PRO A 16 -30.22 -7.92 -9.95
N ASP A 17 -30.47 -8.78 -10.94
CA ASP A 17 -30.50 -10.24 -10.79
C ASP A 17 -29.21 -10.90 -11.26
N ALA A 18 -28.11 -10.15 -11.38
CA ALA A 18 -26.84 -10.71 -11.83
C ALA A 18 -26.33 -11.76 -10.83
N GLU A 19 -26.01 -12.95 -11.34
CA GLU A 19 -25.42 -14.03 -10.56
C GLU A 19 -23.91 -13.80 -10.37
N ILE A 20 -23.39 -14.18 -9.20
CA ILE A 20 -21.97 -14.07 -8.89
C ILE A 20 -21.16 -14.97 -9.84
N GLY A 21 -20.07 -14.45 -10.39
CA GLY A 21 -19.18 -15.13 -11.33
C GLY A 21 -19.70 -15.17 -12.77
N THR A 22 -20.90 -14.67 -13.03
CA THR A 22 -21.48 -14.62 -14.38
C THR A 22 -21.17 -13.28 -15.05
N THR A 23 -20.69 -13.34 -16.28
CA THR A 23 -20.45 -12.16 -17.12
C THR A 23 -21.66 -11.86 -17.98
N TYR A 24 -22.17 -10.65 -17.85
CA TYR A 24 -23.27 -10.12 -18.65
C TYR A 24 -22.72 -9.12 -19.66
N SER A 25 -23.13 -9.27 -20.91
CA SER A 25 -22.76 -8.34 -21.98
C SER A 25 -23.94 -7.45 -22.31
N CYS A 26 -23.68 -6.17 -22.46
CA CYS A 26 -24.64 -5.18 -22.90
C CYS A 26 -24.16 -4.57 -24.23
N ASN A 27 -25.06 -4.47 -25.18
CA ASN A 27 -24.80 -3.82 -26.46
C ASN A 27 -25.80 -2.67 -26.61
N ILE A 28 -25.29 -1.46 -26.73
CA ILE A 28 -26.07 -0.26 -26.90
C ILE A 28 -25.77 0.26 -28.29
N GLN A 29 -26.81 0.47 -29.10
CA GLN A 29 -26.66 0.97 -30.46
C GLN A 29 -27.79 1.94 -30.83
N ILE A 30 -27.49 2.78 -31.78
CA ILE A 30 -28.51 3.67 -32.40
C ILE A 30 -29.43 2.83 -33.25
N GLU A 31 -30.71 2.74 -32.89
CA GLU A 31 -31.71 1.93 -33.56
C GLU A 31 -32.08 2.53 -34.96
N ASP A 32 -32.25 3.85 -35.00
CA ASP A 32 -32.61 4.51 -36.26
C ASP A 32 -31.38 4.71 -37.14
N LYS A 33 -31.33 3.93 -38.24
CA LYS A 33 -30.25 3.98 -39.23
C LYS A 33 -30.01 5.35 -39.85
N LYS A 34 -30.98 6.25 -39.81
CA LYS A 34 -30.85 7.64 -40.28
C LYS A 34 -29.81 8.42 -39.46
N TYR A 35 -29.65 8.06 -38.20
CA TYR A 35 -28.72 8.71 -37.29
C TYR A 35 -27.46 7.86 -37.00
N ALA A 36 -27.39 6.67 -37.57
CA ALA A 36 -26.20 5.83 -37.48
C ALA A 36 -25.12 6.27 -38.47
N PHE A 37 -23.86 6.17 -38.08
CA PHE A 37 -22.74 6.43 -39.00
C PHE A 37 -22.63 5.35 -40.06
N ILE A 38 -22.83 5.74 -41.33
CA ILE A 38 -22.79 4.84 -42.49
C ILE A 38 -21.37 4.58 -43.01
N TYR A 39 -20.38 5.40 -42.64
CA TYR A 39 -19.02 5.36 -43.21
C TYR A 39 -17.93 4.82 -42.28
N GLY A 40 -18.28 4.10 -41.22
CA GLY A 40 -17.35 3.25 -40.47
C GLY A 40 -16.29 3.92 -39.61
N GLU A 41 -16.15 5.23 -39.62
CA GLU A 41 -15.14 5.92 -38.83
C GLU A 41 -15.54 6.17 -37.35
N LYS A 42 -16.83 6.05 -37.04
CA LYS A 42 -17.36 6.17 -35.69
C LYS A 42 -18.35 5.06 -35.40
N ALA A 43 -18.24 4.44 -34.25
CA ALA A 43 -19.16 3.40 -33.84
C ALA A 43 -20.57 3.96 -33.65
N SER A 44 -21.58 3.34 -34.23
CA SER A 44 -23.00 3.62 -33.97
C SER A 44 -23.53 2.89 -32.76
N GLY A 45 -22.67 2.19 -32.06
CA GLY A 45 -22.97 1.45 -30.83
C GLY A 45 -21.72 1.19 -30.01
N VAL A 46 -21.94 0.81 -28.77
CA VAL A 46 -20.89 0.39 -27.81
C VAL A 46 -21.32 -0.90 -27.11
N SER A 47 -20.38 -1.79 -26.95
CA SER A 47 -20.56 -3.01 -26.15
C SER A 47 -19.68 -2.95 -24.92
N PHE A 48 -20.22 -3.37 -23.79
CA PHE A 48 -19.45 -3.55 -22.56
C PHE A 48 -19.93 -4.82 -21.83
N SER A 49 -19.09 -5.35 -20.98
CA SER A 49 -19.42 -6.49 -20.14
C SER A 49 -19.23 -6.14 -18.66
N VAL A 50 -20.07 -6.76 -17.84
CA VAL A 50 -20.03 -6.63 -16.38
C VAL A 50 -20.04 -8.03 -15.79
N THR A 51 -19.10 -8.28 -14.88
CA THR A 51 -19.07 -9.51 -14.08
C THR A 51 -19.33 -9.16 -12.63
N ARG A 52 -20.36 -9.79 -12.04
CA ARG A 52 -20.59 -9.65 -10.60
C ARG A 52 -19.61 -10.53 -9.85
N VAL A 53 -18.67 -9.91 -9.14
CA VAL A 53 -17.71 -10.62 -8.30
C VAL A 53 -18.18 -10.73 -6.87
N LYS A 54 -17.80 -11.83 -6.20
CA LYS A 54 -18.05 -12.03 -4.78
C LYS A 54 -16.89 -11.49 -3.97
N TRP A 55 -17.23 -10.87 -2.85
CA TRP A 55 -16.27 -10.38 -1.88
C TRP A 55 -16.55 -11.04 -0.53
N ASN A 56 -15.53 -11.66 0.03
CA ASN A 56 -15.61 -12.35 1.32
C ASN A 56 -14.96 -11.46 2.39
N LEU A 57 -15.61 -11.32 3.53
CA LEU A 57 -15.00 -10.66 4.68
C LEU A 57 -13.76 -11.46 5.11
N VAL A 58 -12.63 -10.80 5.22
CA VAL A 58 -11.40 -11.41 5.75
C VAL A 58 -11.58 -11.57 7.25
N THR A 59 -11.26 -12.77 7.74
CA THR A 59 -11.32 -13.10 9.16
C THR A 59 -9.98 -13.63 9.63
N GLY A 60 -9.54 -13.20 10.79
CA GLY A 60 -8.34 -13.69 11.42
C GLY A 60 -8.50 -15.08 12.02
N PRO A 61 -7.40 -15.72 12.44
CA PRO A 61 -7.38 -17.10 12.91
C PRO A 61 -8.18 -17.33 14.20
N LYS A 62 -8.45 -16.27 14.97
CA LYS A 62 -9.27 -16.32 16.21
C LYS A 62 -10.68 -15.74 16.00
N GLY A 63 -11.06 -15.48 14.74
CA GLY A 63 -12.35 -14.90 14.38
C GLY A 63 -12.38 -13.37 14.40
N GLU A 64 -11.24 -12.72 14.40
CA GLU A 64 -11.14 -11.27 14.25
C GLU A 64 -11.72 -10.85 12.90
N THR A 65 -12.53 -9.80 12.88
CA THR A 65 -13.17 -9.28 11.65
C THR A 65 -12.69 -7.89 11.27
N LYS A 66 -11.83 -7.29 12.10
CA LYS A 66 -11.26 -5.97 11.87
C LYS A 66 -9.76 -6.06 11.65
N GLY A 67 -9.30 -5.42 10.61
CA GLY A 67 -7.91 -5.09 10.40
C GLY A 67 -7.63 -3.64 10.81
N LYS A 68 -6.40 -3.16 10.54
CA LYS A 68 -6.00 -1.79 10.84
C LYS A 68 -5.39 -1.14 9.60
N TRP A 69 -5.87 0.05 9.29
CA TRP A 69 -5.29 0.93 8.29
C TRP A 69 -4.47 2.00 8.99
N ARG A 70 -3.18 2.11 8.67
CA ARG A 70 -2.33 3.23 9.08
C ARG A 70 -2.01 4.06 7.85
N ASP A 71 -2.25 5.36 7.98
CA ASP A 71 -2.12 6.30 6.88
C ASP A 71 -0.89 7.21 7.04
N ASP A 72 -0.14 7.32 5.95
CA ASP A 72 0.93 8.30 5.75
C ASP A 72 0.63 9.23 4.55
N ILE A 73 -0.43 8.94 3.79
CA ILE A 73 -0.80 9.66 2.56
C ILE A 73 -1.42 11.01 2.92
N LEU A 74 -2.49 11.02 3.71
CA LEU A 74 -3.14 12.26 4.11
C LEU A 74 -2.30 13.07 5.09
N SER A 75 -1.52 12.43 5.97
CA SER A 75 -0.56 13.15 6.82
C SER A 75 0.46 13.91 5.99
N SER A 76 0.93 13.35 4.89
CA SER A 76 1.78 14.05 3.91
C SER A 76 1.00 15.16 3.19
N ALA A 77 -0.22 14.88 2.74
CA ALA A 77 -1.06 15.87 2.05
C ALA A 77 -1.38 17.09 2.91
N TYR A 78 -1.66 16.89 4.20
CA TYR A 78 -1.91 17.99 5.16
C TYR A 78 -0.63 18.64 5.71
N GLY A 79 0.55 18.16 5.33
CA GLY A 79 1.83 18.69 5.81
C GLY A 79 2.05 18.52 7.32
N ILE A 80 1.54 17.45 7.91
CA ILE A 80 1.67 17.12 9.34
C ILE A 80 2.62 15.93 9.55
N PRO A 81 3.92 16.13 9.37
CA PRO A 81 4.90 15.04 9.47
C PRO A 81 4.89 14.41 10.87
N ASN A 82 5.19 13.12 10.93
CA ASN A 82 5.24 12.33 12.16
C ASN A 82 3.88 12.17 12.90
N ARG A 83 2.78 12.47 12.24
CA ARG A 83 1.44 12.23 12.75
C ARG A 83 0.70 11.30 11.80
N TYR A 84 0.60 10.04 12.19
CA TYR A 84 -0.02 9.00 11.38
C TYR A 84 -1.38 8.67 11.95
N GLY A 85 -2.42 8.72 11.10
CA GLY A 85 -3.72 8.20 11.45
C GLY A 85 -3.71 6.67 11.46
N GLU A 86 -4.40 6.07 12.40
CA GLU A 86 -4.66 4.63 12.42
C GLU A 86 -6.14 4.40 12.74
N GLY A 87 -6.78 3.48 12.01
CA GLY A 87 -8.19 3.16 12.21
C GLY A 87 -8.48 1.69 11.97
N GLU A 88 -9.50 1.17 12.64
CA GLU A 88 -10.01 -0.17 12.38
C GLU A 88 -10.85 -0.19 11.11
N VAL A 89 -10.66 -1.21 10.29
CA VAL A 89 -11.34 -1.36 8.99
C VAL A 89 -11.82 -2.79 8.78
N GLU A 90 -12.95 -2.93 8.08
CA GLU A 90 -13.36 -4.20 7.50
C GLU A 90 -12.71 -4.37 6.14
N ILE A 91 -12.11 -5.53 5.93
CA ILE A 91 -11.38 -5.86 4.72
C ILE A 91 -12.10 -7.00 4.02
N TYR A 92 -12.33 -6.84 2.74
CA TYR A 92 -12.96 -7.87 1.92
C TYR A 92 -11.99 -8.32 0.84
N GLU A 93 -11.86 -9.62 0.70
CA GLU A 93 -11.05 -10.26 -0.32
C GLU A 93 -11.92 -10.73 -1.48
N ARG A 94 -11.43 -10.58 -2.68
CA ARG A 94 -12.10 -11.01 -3.89
C ARG A 94 -12.03 -12.54 -4.04
N ASP A 95 -13.17 -13.18 -4.19
CA ASP A 95 -13.30 -14.65 -4.20
C ASP A 95 -12.54 -15.32 -5.37
N ASP A 96 -12.54 -14.70 -6.54
CA ASP A 96 -11.89 -15.19 -7.76
C ASP A 96 -10.45 -14.68 -7.94
N ASN A 97 -9.94 -13.87 -7.02
CA ASN A 97 -8.60 -13.31 -7.08
C ASN A 97 -8.05 -13.09 -5.65
N PRO A 98 -7.61 -14.16 -4.96
CA PRO A 98 -7.09 -14.09 -3.59
C PRO A 98 -5.90 -13.11 -3.51
N GLY A 99 -5.87 -12.31 -2.45
CA GLY A 99 -4.91 -11.22 -2.27
C GLY A 99 -5.35 -9.89 -2.88
N TYR A 100 -6.46 -9.85 -3.62
CA TYR A 100 -7.04 -8.58 -4.05
C TYR A 100 -8.08 -8.11 -3.04
N TYR A 101 -7.76 -7.02 -2.33
CA TYR A 101 -8.57 -6.53 -1.22
C TYR A 101 -9.34 -5.26 -1.59
N ARG A 102 -10.47 -5.07 -0.92
CA ARG A 102 -11.19 -3.79 -0.85
C ARG A 102 -11.51 -3.44 0.59
N ILE A 103 -11.48 -2.15 0.87
CA ILE A 103 -11.77 -1.56 2.17
C ILE A 103 -12.73 -0.41 1.94
N SER A 104 -13.85 -0.39 2.67
CA SER A 104 -14.82 0.70 2.57
C SER A 104 -14.43 1.82 3.52
N ASN A 105 -14.41 3.04 2.99
CA ASN A 105 -14.38 4.27 3.78
C ASN A 105 -13.21 4.37 4.77
N VAL A 106 -11.97 4.07 4.31
CA VAL A 106 -10.75 4.16 5.13
C VAL A 106 -10.53 5.56 5.71
N TYR A 107 -11.00 6.59 5.01
CA TYR A 107 -10.93 7.99 5.43
C TYR A 107 -12.30 8.47 5.93
N SER A 108 -12.82 7.81 6.98
CA SER A 108 -14.07 8.19 7.62
C SER A 108 -13.97 9.56 8.30
N ALA A 109 -15.11 10.16 8.65
CA ALA A 109 -15.11 11.43 9.36
C ALA A 109 -14.43 11.33 10.73
N GLU A 110 -14.59 10.19 11.43
CA GLU A 110 -13.94 9.90 12.71
C GLU A 110 -12.43 9.79 12.55
N TYR A 111 -11.98 9.11 11.49
CA TYR A 111 -10.57 8.98 11.17
C TYR A 111 -9.93 10.35 10.89
N LEU A 112 -10.53 11.15 10.00
CA LEU A 112 -10.03 12.48 9.67
C LEU A 112 -10.06 13.43 10.85
N ALA A 113 -11.09 13.39 11.66
CA ALA A 113 -11.20 14.16 12.89
C ALA A 113 -10.04 13.86 13.85
N SER A 114 -9.72 12.58 14.02
CA SER A 114 -8.58 12.15 14.84
C SER A 114 -7.25 12.61 14.23
N LEU A 115 -7.06 12.46 12.91
CA LEU A 115 -5.84 12.88 12.21
C LEU A 115 -5.61 14.38 12.33
N LEU A 116 -6.66 15.19 12.15
CA LEU A 116 -6.58 16.66 12.11
C LEU A 116 -6.77 17.31 13.47
N ASN A 117 -7.14 16.57 14.51
CA ASN A 117 -7.53 17.08 15.83
C ASN A 117 -8.72 18.05 15.75
N MET A 118 -9.75 17.62 15.02
CA MET A 118 -11.01 18.31 14.78
C MET A 118 -12.18 17.44 15.25
N SER A 119 -13.41 17.93 15.16
CA SER A 119 -14.60 17.11 15.37
C SER A 119 -15.04 16.43 14.05
N PRO A 120 -15.71 15.26 14.10
CA PRO A 120 -16.24 14.61 12.89
C PRO A 120 -17.19 15.50 12.08
N SER A 121 -17.94 16.37 12.71
CA SER A 121 -18.86 17.31 12.04
C SER A 121 -18.13 18.38 11.23
N GLU A 122 -16.94 18.79 11.67
CA GLU A 122 -16.13 19.79 10.94
C GLU A 122 -15.50 19.23 9.67
N VAL A 123 -15.16 17.94 9.65
CA VAL A 123 -14.51 17.29 8.51
C VAL A 123 -15.50 16.61 7.55
N SER A 124 -16.72 16.32 7.99
CA SER A 124 -17.70 15.52 7.22
C SER A 124 -18.10 16.18 5.88
N GLY A 125 -18.10 17.50 5.80
CA GLY A 125 -18.43 18.26 4.57
C GLY A 125 -17.33 18.20 3.49
N ASN A 126 -16.13 17.77 3.84
CA ASN A 126 -14.96 17.77 2.97
C ASN A 126 -14.56 16.36 2.53
N ARG A 127 -15.49 15.42 2.55
CA ARG A 127 -15.24 14.03 2.17
C ARG A 127 -16.46 13.34 1.57
N SER A 128 -16.20 12.26 0.85
CA SER A 128 -17.20 11.29 0.39
C SER A 128 -16.76 9.87 0.72
N ASP A 129 -17.72 8.96 0.82
CA ASP A 129 -17.43 7.55 1.00
C ASP A 129 -16.88 6.96 -0.29
N VAL A 130 -15.74 6.28 -0.17
CA VAL A 130 -15.07 5.60 -1.29
C VAL A 130 -14.65 4.20 -0.88
N ILE A 131 -14.41 3.36 -1.88
CA ILE A 131 -13.81 2.05 -1.70
C ILE A 131 -12.33 2.16 -2.08
N THR A 132 -11.46 1.71 -1.18
CA THR A 132 -10.02 1.61 -1.42
C THR A 132 -9.69 0.18 -1.82
N TYR A 133 -8.91 0.02 -2.89
CA TYR A 133 -8.44 -1.26 -3.40
C TYR A 133 -6.96 -1.44 -3.15
N ILE A 134 -6.55 -2.67 -2.91
CA ILE A 134 -5.15 -3.07 -2.73
C ILE A 134 -4.93 -4.37 -3.50
N ASP A 135 -3.94 -4.38 -4.37
CA ASP A 135 -3.50 -5.59 -5.04
C ASP A 135 -2.29 -6.18 -4.29
N ALA A 136 -2.53 -7.24 -3.54
CA ALA A 136 -1.55 -8.06 -2.83
C ALA A 136 -1.57 -9.51 -3.33
N THR A 137 -2.01 -9.73 -4.57
CA THR A 137 -2.02 -11.05 -5.24
C THR A 137 -0.61 -11.64 -5.35
N ASN A 138 0.38 -10.78 -5.42
CA ASN A 138 1.78 -11.13 -5.22
C ASN A 138 2.28 -10.50 -3.90
N PRO A 139 2.58 -11.28 -2.86
CA PRO A 139 2.98 -10.75 -1.56
C PRO A 139 4.30 -9.97 -1.56
N ASP A 140 5.17 -10.20 -2.55
CA ASP A 140 6.43 -9.47 -2.71
C ASP A 140 6.28 -8.20 -3.57
N LYS A 141 5.10 -7.98 -4.17
CA LYS A 141 4.82 -6.86 -5.07
C LYS A 141 3.41 -6.32 -4.84
N VAL A 142 3.15 -5.87 -3.64
CA VAL A 142 1.87 -5.24 -3.29
C VAL A 142 1.81 -3.82 -3.82
N TRP A 143 0.67 -3.41 -4.38
CA TRP A 143 0.50 -2.07 -4.90
C TRP A 143 -0.92 -1.53 -4.70
N LEU A 144 -1.02 -0.22 -4.70
CA LEU A 144 -2.27 0.54 -4.61
C LEU A 144 -2.61 1.03 -6.02
N PRO A 145 -3.71 0.59 -6.64
CA PRO A 145 -4.22 1.17 -7.87
C PRO A 145 -4.44 2.69 -7.73
N GLU A 146 -4.38 3.41 -8.83
CA GLU A 146 -4.78 4.82 -8.83
C GLU A 146 -6.23 4.96 -8.39
N GLN A 147 -6.45 5.74 -7.34
CA GLN A 147 -7.76 5.87 -6.72
C GLN A 147 -7.89 7.13 -5.85
N SER A 148 -9.13 7.55 -5.63
CA SER A 148 -9.45 8.69 -4.77
C SER A 148 -9.45 8.30 -3.29
N THR A 149 -9.02 9.23 -2.44
CA THR A 149 -9.24 9.16 -0.98
C THR A 149 -10.68 9.52 -0.59
N GLY A 150 -11.44 10.16 -1.48
CA GLY A 150 -12.71 10.79 -1.15
C GLY A 150 -12.58 12.11 -0.38
N VAL A 151 -11.37 12.59 -0.10
CA VAL A 151 -11.11 13.78 0.73
C VAL A 151 -10.77 14.99 -0.13
N PHE A 152 -11.38 16.15 0.19
CA PHE A 152 -11.08 17.45 -0.39
C PHE A 152 -10.24 18.24 0.62
N LEU A 153 -9.04 18.68 0.24
CA LEU A 153 -8.19 19.47 1.13
C LEU A 153 -8.70 20.91 1.28
N ASN A 154 -9.08 21.53 0.18
CA ASN A 154 -9.69 22.86 0.12
C ASN A 154 -10.65 22.91 -1.06
N SER A 155 -11.55 23.90 -1.05
CA SER A 155 -12.56 24.08 -2.10
C SER A 155 -11.99 24.36 -3.50
N GLY A 156 -10.69 24.59 -3.64
CA GLY A 156 -9.99 24.86 -4.91
C GLY A 156 -9.01 23.79 -5.36
N ASP A 157 -8.56 22.93 -4.45
CA ASP A 157 -7.47 21.97 -4.74
C ASP A 157 -7.97 20.61 -5.25
N GLY A 158 -9.30 20.42 -5.28
CA GLY A 158 -9.89 19.17 -5.74
C GLY A 158 -9.77 18.01 -4.75
N ILE A 159 -10.09 16.85 -5.25
CA ILE A 159 -10.02 15.58 -4.48
C ILE A 159 -8.58 15.08 -4.41
N VAL A 160 -8.18 14.55 -3.27
CA VAL A 160 -6.89 13.87 -3.13
C VAL A 160 -7.00 12.47 -3.71
N SER A 161 -6.17 12.16 -4.69
CA SER A 161 -5.97 10.81 -5.22
C SER A 161 -4.60 10.28 -4.86
N PHE A 162 -4.45 8.95 -4.88
CA PHE A 162 -3.17 8.31 -4.59
C PHE A 162 -2.96 7.05 -5.45
N ALA A 163 -1.70 6.68 -5.63
CA ALA A 163 -1.30 5.49 -6.37
C ALA A 163 0.09 5.01 -5.94
N SER A 164 0.37 3.72 -5.99
CA SER A 164 1.76 3.23 -5.89
C SER A 164 2.57 3.64 -7.12
N GLN A 165 3.84 4.00 -6.92
CA GLN A 165 4.77 4.37 -7.99
C GLN A 165 5.29 3.12 -8.71
N VAL A 166 4.42 2.47 -9.47
CA VAL A 166 4.69 1.20 -10.17
C VAL A 166 4.25 1.25 -11.63
N PRO A 167 4.79 0.38 -12.49
CA PRO A 167 4.42 0.32 -13.92
C PRO A 167 2.94 0.07 -14.17
N GLU A 168 2.25 -0.66 -13.29
CA GLU A 168 0.82 -0.95 -13.39
C GLU A 168 -0.04 0.33 -13.33
N ASN A 169 0.44 1.38 -12.67
CA ASN A 169 -0.16 2.72 -12.64
C ASN A 169 0.46 3.67 -13.69
N GLY A 170 1.30 3.17 -14.61
CA GLY A 170 1.94 3.97 -15.65
C GLY A 170 3.19 4.73 -15.19
N PHE A 171 3.75 4.44 -14.02
CA PHE A 171 4.94 5.09 -13.51
C PHE A 171 6.21 4.29 -13.79
N ASN A 172 7.34 5.00 -13.99
CA ASN A 172 8.66 4.38 -14.02
C ASN A 172 9.18 4.24 -12.59
N GLY A 173 8.85 3.14 -11.92
CA GLY A 173 9.25 2.93 -10.53
C GLY A 173 9.11 1.48 -10.07
N SER A 174 9.60 1.21 -8.87
CA SER A 174 9.50 -0.08 -8.19
C SER A 174 8.94 0.09 -6.77
N GLY A 175 8.00 1.02 -6.63
CA GLY A 175 7.36 1.39 -5.35
C GLY A 175 6.36 0.34 -4.84
N TYR A 176 6.72 -0.94 -4.95
CA TYR A 176 5.92 -2.02 -4.40
C TYR A 176 6.06 -2.11 -2.89
N GLY A 177 4.95 -2.39 -2.23
CA GLY A 177 4.92 -2.86 -0.86
C GLY A 177 5.10 -4.38 -0.77
N THR A 178 5.06 -4.89 0.44
CA THR A 178 5.12 -6.32 0.73
C THR A 178 4.01 -6.73 1.70
N ASN A 179 3.57 -7.99 1.62
CA ASN A 179 2.68 -8.60 2.59
C ASN A 179 3.42 -9.71 3.33
N VAL A 180 3.75 -9.47 4.59
CA VAL A 180 4.42 -10.46 5.44
C VAL A 180 3.49 -10.81 6.59
N ASN A 181 3.02 -12.05 6.62
CA ASN A 181 2.12 -12.57 7.67
C ASN A 181 0.86 -11.72 7.89
N GLY A 182 0.29 -11.17 6.81
CA GLY A 182 -0.90 -10.33 6.89
C GLY A 182 -0.62 -8.86 7.24
N VAL A 183 0.64 -8.46 7.37
CA VAL A 183 1.06 -7.07 7.51
C VAL A 183 1.54 -6.56 6.15
N ILE A 184 0.76 -5.70 5.53
CA ILE A 184 1.08 -5.04 4.27
C ILE A 184 1.74 -3.70 4.57
N THR A 185 2.96 -3.49 4.06
CA THR A 185 3.73 -2.26 4.26
C THR A 185 4.19 -1.68 2.93
N PHE A 186 4.29 -0.36 2.87
CA PHE A 186 4.77 0.37 1.69
C PHE A 186 6.03 1.16 2.07
N PRO A 187 7.13 1.00 1.31
CA PRO A 187 8.36 1.74 1.55
C PRO A 187 8.14 3.25 1.50
N ALA A 188 8.97 4.02 2.20
CA ALA A 188 8.93 5.47 2.11
C ALA A 188 9.04 5.94 0.65
N LYS A 189 8.22 6.92 0.29
CA LYS A 189 8.17 7.54 -1.06
C LYS A 189 7.71 6.61 -2.19
N SER A 190 7.10 5.47 -1.85
CA SER A 190 6.59 4.50 -2.83
C SER A 190 5.14 4.76 -3.26
N VAL A 191 4.41 5.57 -2.50
CA VAL A 191 3.05 5.97 -2.82
C VAL A 191 3.04 7.45 -3.17
N LEU A 192 2.43 7.78 -4.28
CA LEU A 192 2.25 9.15 -4.77
C LEU A 192 0.86 9.65 -4.41
N LEU A 193 0.71 10.96 -4.31
CA LEU A 193 -0.57 11.65 -4.17
C LEU A 193 -0.71 12.72 -5.24
N MET A 194 -1.96 13.07 -5.57
CA MET A 194 -2.31 14.10 -6.52
C MET A 194 -3.48 14.93 -5.97
N PHE A 195 -3.43 16.24 -6.19
CA PHE A 195 -4.49 17.19 -5.84
C PHE A 195 -5.23 17.59 -7.11
N GLY A 196 -6.47 17.14 -7.27
CA GLY A 196 -7.15 17.35 -8.54
C GLY A 196 -6.33 16.85 -9.72
N ASP A 197 -5.96 17.73 -10.64
CA ASP A 197 -5.18 17.43 -11.85
C ASP A 197 -3.76 18.02 -11.82
N ASP A 198 -3.24 18.44 -10.65
CA ASP A 198 -1.99 19.22 -10.54
C ASP A 198 -0.71 18.40 -10.73
N GLY A 199 -0.81 17.09 -10.86
CA GLY A 199 0.31 16.18 -11.00
C GLY A 199 0.65 15.42 -9.70
N TRP A 200 1.61 14.52 -9.79
CA TRP A 200 1.93 13.57 -8.74
C TRP A 200 3.06 14.04 -7.84
N TYR A 201 2.85 13.93 -6.54
CA TYR A 201 3.78 14.25 -5.46
C TYR A 201 4.02 13.03 -4.56
N VAL A 202 5.09 13.05 -3.76
CA VAL A 202 5.34 11.99 -2.78
C VAL A 202 4.26 12.02 -1.69
N GLY A 203 3.54 10.91 -1.54
CA GLY A 203 2.39 10.78 -0.62
C GLY A 203 2.72 10.11 0.71
N ASN A 204 3.72 9.20 0.76
CA ASN A 204 4.08 8.49 1.99
C ASN A 204 5.55 8.74 2.36
N ALA A 205 5.90 9.99 2.62
CA ALA A 205 7.27 10.40 2.91
C ALA A 205 7.87 9.71 4.13
N GLY A 206 7.07 9.42 5.15
CA GLY A 206 7.49 8.76 6.39
C GLY A 206 7.63 7.23 6.28
N GLY A 207 7.09 6.62 5.22
CA GLY A 207 7.10 5.15 5.04
C GLY A 207 6.24 4.41 6.06
N MET A 208 5.23 5.08 6.61
CA MET A 208 4.35 4.50 7.64
C MET A 208 3.03 3.96 7.08
N GLN A 209 2.83 4.04 5.76
CA GLN A 209 1.64 3.51 5.11
C GLN A 209 1.57 2.00 5.25
N ARG A 210 0.49 1.49 5.87
CA ARG A 210 0.30 0.05 6.04
C ARG A 210 -1.16 -0.37 6.17
N LEU A 211 -1.40 -1.65 5.87
CA LEU A 211 -2.62 -2.37 6.21
C LEU A 211 -2.27 -3.63 6.98
N MET A 212 -2.88 -3.85 8.13
CA MET A 212 -2.84 -5.12 8.85
C MET A 212 -4.15 -5.86 8.63
N LEU A 213 -4.07 -7.09 8.15
CA LEU A 213 -5.24 -7.97 8.03
C LEU A 213 -5.75 -8.37 9.42
N PRO A 214 -7.02 -8.79 9.56
CA PRO A 214 -7.56 -9.23 10.84
C PRO A 214 -6.73 -10.35 11.46
N GLY A 215 -6.34 -10.18 12.73
CA GLY A 215 -5.51 -11.13 13.45
C GLY A 215 -4.02 -11.13 13.08
N ALA A 216 -3.58 -10.27 12.16
CA ALA A 216 -2.17 -10.08 11.90
C ALA A 216 -1.47 -9.44 13.10
N GLU A 217 -0.31 -9.97 13.45
CA GLU A 217 0.52 -9.47 14.53
C GLU A 217 1.72 -8.71 13.95
N GLU A 218 2.03 -7.56 14.54
CA GLU A 218 3.22 -6.79 14.18
C GLU A 218 4.40 -7.33 14.98
N TYR A 219 5.41 -7.82 14.28
CA TYR A 219 6.64 -8.28 14.89
C TYR A 219 7.72 -7.21 14.80
N ASP A 220 8.43 -6.99 15.90
CA ASP A 220 9.59 -6.11 15.95
C ASP A 220 10.88 -6.89 15.71
N TYR A 221 11.27 -7.01 14.45
CA TYR A 221 12.54 -7.61 14.02
C TYR A 221 13.64 -6.57 13.83
N SER A 222 13.54 -5.42 14.45
CA SER A 222 14.56 -4.38 14.34
C SER A 222 15.90 -4.83 14.94
N LEU A 223 16.99 -4.33 14.38
CA LEU A 223 18.34 -4.47 14.90
C LEU A 223 19.00 -3.09 14.82
N ALA A 224 19.31 -2.51 15.97
CA ALA A 224 20.08 -1.29 16.02
C ALA A 224 21.52 -1.60 16.44
N LEU A 225 22.48 -1.14 15.64
CA LEU A 225 23.90 -1.30 15.93
C LEU A 225 24.51 0.10 16.16
N THR A 226 25.35 0.21 17.19
CA THR A 226 26.11 1.41 17.49
C THR A 226 27.54 1.00 17.78
N ASP A 227 28.49 1.47 16.97
CA ASP A 227 29.91 1.19 17.13
C ASP A 227 30.60 2.20 18.05
N SER A 228 31.64 1.76 18.73
CA SER A 228 32.57 2.61 19.45
C SER A 228 33.69 3.09 18.51
N GLU A 229 34.39 4.16 18.91
CA GLU A 229 35.68 4.46 18.30
C GLU A 229 36.67 3.28 18.51
N PRO A 230 37.50 2.95 17.53
CA PRO A 230 38.51 1.92 17.69
C PRO A 230 39.51 2.24 18.80
N ALA A 231 39.74 1.31 19.69
CA ALA A 231 40.70 1.44 20.77
C ALA A 231 41.37 0.07 21.08
N ASP A 232 42.65 0.08 21.34
CA ASP A 232 43.42 -1.12 21.74
C ASP A 232 43.23 -2.33 20.79
N GLY A 233 43.20 -2.09 19.46
CA GLY A 233 43.03 -3.13 18.46
C GLY A 233 41.63 -3.75 18.40
N LYS A 234 40.61 -3.09 18.94
CA LYS A 234 39.23 -3.56 18.92
C LYS A 234 38.20 -2.45 18.68
N VAL A 235 37.05 -2.83 18.17
CA VAL A 235 35.80 -2.04 18.11
C VAL A 235 34.73 -2.78 18.88
N GLU A 236 34.02 -2.06 19.72
CA GLU A 236 32.83 -2.58 20.40
C GLU A 236 31.59 -2.11 19.66
N ILE A 237 30.69 -3.04 19.35
CA ILE A 237 29.44 -2.78 18.64
C ILE A 237 28.30 -3.15 19.58
N ALA A 238 27.61 -2.13 20.12
CA ALA A 238 26.40 -2.36 20.89
C ALA A 238 25.27 -2.79 19.94
N ALA A 239 24.67 -3.94 20.19
CA ALA A 239 23.53 -4.45 19.46
C ALA A 239 22.28 -4.39 20.34
N LYS A 240 21.23 -3.77 19.81
CA LYS A 240 19.90 -3.74 20.42
C LYS A 240 18.93 -4.47 19.51
N LEU A 241 18.28 -5.49 20.01
CA LEU A 241 17.36 -6.37 19.28
C LEU A 241 15.92 -5.91 19.48
N GLY A 242 15.13 -5.96 18.41
CA GLY A 242 13.68 -5.83 18.52
C GLY A 242 13.06 -6.95 19.35
N ALA A 243 11.86 -6.72 19.87
CA ALA A 243 11.21 -7.59 20.86
C ALA A 243 10.98 -9.03 20.33
N ASP A 244 10.86 -9.21 19.01
CA ASP A 244 10.55 -10.49 18.37
C ASP A 244 11.78 -11.13 17.70
N VAL A 245 12.96 -10.55 17.87
CA VAL A 245 14.21 -11.10 17.35
C VAL A 245 14.68 -12.23 18.27
N ALA A 246 14.53 -13.46 17.81
CA ALA A 246 14.98 -14.63 18.59
C ALA A 246 16.51 -14.75 18.63
N LYS A 247 17.18 -14.38 17.54
CA LYS A 247 18.63 -14.39 17.43
C LYS A 247 19.13 -13.59 16.23
N VAL A 248 20.34 -13.11 16.32
CA VAL A 248 21.11 -12.49 15.23
C VAL A 248 22.39 -13.29 15.03
N LYS A 249 22.66 -13.70 13.79
CA LYS A 249 23.95 -14.26 13.38
C LYS A 249 24.84 -13.16 12.84
N TYR A 250 26.13 -13.21 13.13
CA TYR A 250 27.08 -12.25 12.62
C TYR A 250 28.43 -12.89 12.33
N ALA A 251 29.17 -12.30 11.39
CA ALA A 251 30.56 -12.62 11.10
C ALA A 251 31.32 -11.34 10.76
N PHE A 252 32.63 -11.36 10.96
CA PHE A 252 33.50 -10.28 10.56
C PHE A 252 34.27 -10.67 9.29
N PHE A 253 34.40 -9.72 8.39
CA PHE A 253 35.15 -9.89 7.15
C PHE A 253 36.13 -8.74 7.00
N GLU A 254 37.30 -9.04 6.46
CA GLU A 254 38.29 -8.03 6.14
C GLU A 254 37.95 -7.33 4.83
N GLY A 255 38.01 -5.98 4.80
CA GLY A 255 37.86 -5.16 3.62
C GLY A 255 36.58 -4.31 3.58
N VAL A 256 36.42 -3.57 2.49
CA VAL A 256 35.24 -2.76 2.21
C VAL A 256 34.44 -3.44 1.10
N PHE A 257 33.18 -3.70 1.36
CA PHE A 257 32.31 -4.48 0.46
C PHE A 257 31.19 -3.62 -0.11
N GLY A 258 30.93 -3.80 -1.41
CA GLY A 258 29.68 -3.34 -2.02
C GLY A 258 28.52 -4.29 -1.73
N ASP A 259 27.30 -3.83 -2.00
CA ASP A 259 26.03 -4.53 -1.69
C ASP A 259 25.97 -5.99 -2.17
N ALA A 260 26.53 -6.28 -3.35
CA ALA A 260 26.51 -7.64 -3.90
C ALA A 260 27.32 -8.63 -3.05
N ILE A 261 28.49 -8.21 -2.56
CA ILE A 261 29.36 -9.04 -1.71
C ILE A 261 28.74 -9.14 -0.31
N ALA A 262 28.19 -8.06 0.22
CA ALA A 262 27.49 -8.06 1.51
C ALA A 262 26.32 -9.06 1.51
N LYS A 263 25.52 -9.09 0.44
CA LYS A 263 24.43 -10.06 0.25
C LYS A 263 24.94 -11.50 0.14
N ALA A 264 26.03 -11.73 -0.59
CA ALA A 264 26.62 -13.07 -0.70
C ALA A 264 27.16 -13.57 0.63
N ASN A 265 27.80 -12.71 1.43
CA ASN A 265 28.27 -13.02 2.77
C ASN A 265 27.13 -13.37 3.71
N SER A 266 26.05 -12.59 3.68
CA SER A 266 24.82 -12.85 4.46
C SER A 266 24.20 -14.21 4.09
N ALA A 267 24.07 -14.50 2.79
CA ALA A 267 23.59 -15.80 2.33
C ALA A 267 24.50 -16.97 2.76
N GLY A 268 25.82 -16.76 2.82
CA GLY A 268 26.78 -17.72 3.32
C GLY A 268 26.63 -18.00 4.83
N ILE A 269 26.32 -16.98 5.62
CA ILE A 269 26.01 -17.11 7.05
C ILE A 269 24.73 -17.92 7.24
N ASP A 270 23.68 -17.61 6.47
CA ASP A 270 22.39 -18.32 6.55
C ASP A 270 22.51 -19.79 6.15
N ALA A 271 23.26 -20.06 5.08
CA ALA A 271 23.54 -21.43 4.61
C ALA A 271 24.52 -22.21 5.49
N GLY A 272 25.17 -21.58 6.47
CA GLY A 272 26.19 -22.21 7.32
C GLY A 272 27.51 -22.47 6.60
N THR A 273 27.78 -21.90 5.45
CA THR A 273 29.04 -21.98 4.71
C THR A 273 30.06 -20.96 5.19
N VAL A 274 29.64 -19.99 5.96
CA VAL A 274 30.47 -18.99 6.64
C VAL A 274 30.35 -19.25 8.15
N GLU A 275 31.48 -19.32 8.84
CA GLU A 275 31.50 -19.40 10.29
C GLU A 275 30.94 -18.11 10.88
N SER A 276 29.96 -18.24 11.77
CA SER A 276 29.27 -17.12 12.39
C SER A 276 29.09 -17.33 13.89
N LYS A 277 28.95 -16.20 14.59
CA LYS A 277 28.56 -16.16 16.00
C LYS A 277 27.10 -15.76 16.11
N GLU A 278 26.49 -15.98 17.27
CA GLU A 278 25.08 -15.62 17.53
C GLU A 278 24.96 -14.79 18.81
N ILE A 279 24.00 -13.85 18.80
CA ILE A 279 23.47 -13.22 20.00
C ILE A 279 21.96 -13.43 20.04
N THR A 280 21.42 -13.61 21.24
CA THR A 280 19.98 -13.86 21.50
C THR A 280 19.34 -12.81 22.40
N ALA A 281 20.08 -11.79 22.75
CA ALA A 281 19.63 -10.64 23.55
C ALA A 281 20.50 -9.42 23.24
N ASP A 282 20.08 -8.27 23.70
CA ASP A 282 20.89 -7.05 23.67
C ASP A 282 22.27 -7.31 24.26
N GLY A 283 23.31 -6.80 23.62
CA GLY A 283 24.68 -7.06 24.07
C GLY A 283 25.72 -6.32 23.27
N THR A 284 26.97 -6.57 23.60
CA THR A 284 28.12 -5.97 22.91
C THR A 284 28.83 -7.06 22.09
N ILE A 285 29.00 -6.80 20.81
CA ILE A 285 29.80 -7.58 19.87
C ILE A 285 31.18 -6.93 19.82
N VAL A 286 32.25 -7.69 20.01
CA VAL A 286 33.62 -7.18 19.95
C VAL A 286 34.28 -7.70 18.68
N ALA A 287 34.68 -6.78 17.79
CA ALA A 287 35.57 -7.03 16.68
C ALA A 287 37.00 -6.76 17.14
N GLN A 288 37.86 -7.75 17.04
CA GLN A 288 39.29 -7.64 17.38
C GLN A 288 40.12 -7.68 16.13
N PHE A 289 41.06 -6.74 16.03
CA PHE A 289 42.00 -6.63 14.90
C PHE A 289 43.40 -6.95 15.41
N GLU A 290 44.17 -7.65 14.60
CA GLU A 290 45.61 -7.74 14.85
C GLU A 290 46.24 -6.41 14.44
N GLU A 291 46.98 -5.78 15.35
CA GLU A 291 47.79 -4.62 14.98
C GLU A 291 48.83 -5.09 13.96
N THR A 292 48.65 -4.74 12.70
CA THR A 292 49.73 -4.81 11.72
C THR A 292 50.67 -3.65 11.99
N GLY A 293 51.80 -3.95 12.64
CA GLY A 293 52.86 -3.01 12.93
C GLY A 293 53.48 -2.37 11.69
#